data_61ecaa0ab90bd28fbfaf83154d4d7c81
#
_entry.id   61ecaa0ab90bd28fbfaf83154d4d7c81
#
_cell.length_a   1.000
_cell.length_b   1.000
_cell.length_c   1.000
_cell.angle_alpha   90.00
_cell.angle_beta   90.00
_cell.angle_gamma   90.00
#
_symmetry.space_group_name_H-M   'P 1'
#
loop_
_entity.id
_entity.type
_entity.pdbx_description
1 polymer ?
#
loop_
_entity_poly.entity_id
_entity_poly.type
_entity_poly.pdbx_seq_one_letter_code
_entity_poly.pdbx_strand_id
1 'polypeptide(L)'
;MFKKIMIHTRRGMKFIVLFMIAAFLIVGAVAFLYKPTYSVFINGEQVGYTENRTGLQHKINDYIEKGEGSNNVAFVQVANLPEYKLCLLKKNIVTNDDEIFNNIKQQGITYYRYYAIVDNQEEKAYVSNFEEAENVVNGLKEKNSSNIENMSIVEKYEVELKDLVSTEDAISKLYVQPAQKITVAKNATNTSASKYSASGSVNTAGTTSSAKANLGIALIRPVSGTITSRFGVGSRIRRSSHTGLDIATSTGTPIAAAASGTVTFSGYKGSYGNMLVISHGNGVQTYYGHCS
;
A
#
# COMPACT_ATOMS: atom_id res chain seq x y z
N MET A 1 52.64 21.63 -57.06
CA MET A 1 52.19 21.10 -55.74
C MET A 1 50.69 21.19 -55.63
N PHE A 2 50.00 22.29 -55.87
CA PHE A 2 48.54 22.48 -55.76
C PHE A 2 47.67 21.46 -56.53
N LYS A 3 48.02 21.13 -57.76
CA LYS A 3 47.25 20.13 -58.57
C LYS A 3 47.23 18.75 -57.99
N LYS A 4 48.31 18.28 -57.34
CA LYS A 4 48.34 16.96 -56.66
C LYS A 4 47.50 16.96 -55.42
N ILE A 5 47.53 18.03 -54.62
CA ILE A 5 46.68 18.17 -53.40
C ILE A 5 45.20 18.20 -53.83
N MET A 6 44.82 18.95 -54.87
CA MET A 6 43.44 19.01 -55.33
C MET A 6 42.91 17.70 -55.91
N ILE A 7 43.79 16.84 -56.47
CA ILE A 7 43.41 15.50 -56.95
C ILE A 7 43.21 14.54 -55.73
N HIS A 8 44.07 14.65 -54.72
CA HIS A 8 43.93 13.82 -53.51
C HIS A 8 42.70 14.20 -52.70
N THR A 9 42.40 15.51 -52.55
CA THR A 9 41.16 15.97 -51.89
C THR A 9 39.90 15.58 -52.64
N ARG A 10 39.91 15.65 -54.00
CA ARG A 10 38.79 15.17 -54.82
C ARG A 10 38.58 13.66 -54.74
N ARG A 11 39.64 12.86 -54.66
CA ARG A 11 39.52 11.40 -54.43
C ARG A 11 39.05 11.08 -53.02
N GLY A 12 39.57 11.76 -51.99
CA GLY A 12 39.13 11.63 -50.62
C GLY A 12 37.63 11.97 -50.45
N MET A 13 37.18 13.06 -51.08
CA MET A 13 35.77 13.45 -51.04
C MET A 13 34.87 12.42 -51.73
N LYS A 14 35.29 11.81 -52.82
CA LYS A 14 34.54 10.73 -53.48
C LYS A 14 34.41 9.49 -52.58
N PHE A 15 35.46 9.11 -51.84
CA PHE A 15 35.40 8.00 -50.88
C PHE A 15 34.47 8.33 -49.70
N ILE A 16 34.50 9.56 -49.18
CA ILE A 16 33.59 9.99 -48.11
C ILE A 16 32.13 9.93 -48.57
N VAL A 17 31.83 10.45 -49.79
CA VAL A 17 30.47 10.38 -50.33
C VAL A 17 30.04 8.94 -50.59
N LEU A 18 30.92 8.08 -51.12
CA LEU A 18 30.60 6.67 -51.33
C LEU A 18 30.33 5.94 -50.00
N PHE A 19 31.14 6.24 -48.98
CA PHE A 19 30.95 5.69 -47.62
C PHE A 19 29.62 6.17 -47.00
N MET A 20 29.27 7.44 -47.15
CA MET A 20 27.99 8.00 -46.71
C MET A 20 26.80 7.32 -47.38
N ILE A 21 26.89 7.10 -48.72
CA ILE A 21 25.85 6.38 -49.47
C ILE A 21 25.71 4.94 -48.96
N ALA A 22 26.84 4.24 -48.81
CA ALA A 22 26.85 2.87 -48.29
C ALA A 22 26.26 2.79 -46.86
N ALA A 23 26.64 3.70 -45.96
CA ALA A 23 26.09 3.80 -44.62
C ALA A 23 24.58 4.06 -44.66
N PHE A 24 24.11 4.97 -45.53
CA PHE A 24 22.69 5.24 -45.70
C PHE A 24 21.89 4.05 -46.21
N LEU A 25 22.46 3.28 -47.14
CA LEU A 25 21.84 2.04 -47.64
C LEU A 25 21.76 0.96 -46.55
N ILE A 26 22.80 0.83 -45.71
CA ILE A 26 22.80 -0.11 -44.58
C ILE A 26 21.74 0.28 -43.58
N VAL A 27 21.68 1.58 -43.19
CA VAL A 27 20.65 2.07 -42.26
C VAL A 27 19.25 1.86 -42.84
N GLY A 28 19.06 2.16 -44.15
CA GLY A 28 17.79 1.92 -44.85
C GLY A 28 17.39 0.43 -44.85
N ALA A 29 18.35 -0.47 -45.12
CA ALA A 29 18.10 -1.92 -45.07
C ALA A 29 17.76 -2.41 -43.66
N VAL A 30 18.45 -1.90 -42.64
CA VAL A 30 18.14 -2.23 -41.23
C VAL A 30 16.75 -1.69 -40.86
N ALA A 31 16.42 -0.45 -41.19
CA ALA A 31 15.11 0.15 -40.91
C ALA A 31 13.97 -0.53 -41.70
N PHE A 32 14.27 -1.12 -42.86
CA PHE A 32 13.29 -1.90 -43.63
C PHE A 32 12.99 -3.26 -43.02
N LEU A 33 14.01 -3.97 -42.51
CA LEU A 33 13.92 -5.34 -42.02
C LEU A 33 13.62 -5.43 -40.51
N TYR A 34 14.05 -4.43 -39.75
CA TYR A 34 13.98 -4.43 -38.29
C TYR A 34 13.17 -3.25 -37.76
N LYS A 35 12.64 -3.42 -36.55
CA LYS A 35 11.99 -2.37 -35.76
C LYS A 35 12.64 -2.26 -34.38
N PRO A 36 12.79 -1.06 -33.81
CA PRO A 36 13.22 -0.90 -32.43
C PRO A 36 12.12 -1.42 -31.52
N THR A 37 12.49 -2.29 -30.59
CA THR A 37 11.56 -3.03 -29.73
C THR A 37 12.27 -3.28 -28.41
N TYR A 38 11.53 -3.65 -27.38
CA TYR A 38 12.09 -4.05 -26.09
C TYR A 38 11.91 -5.56 -25.89
N SER A 39 12.99 -6.27 -25.62
CA SER A 39 12.91 -7.61 -25.05
C SER A 39 12.57 -7.51 -23.57
N VAL A 40 11.63 -8.32 -23.12
CA VAL A 40 11.10 -8.33 -21.75
C VAL A 40 11.62 -9.56 -21.03
N PHE A 41 12.21 -9.34 -19.86
CA PHE A 41 12.73 -10.40 -19.00
C PHE A 41 11.98 -10.41 -17.67
N ILE A 42 11.66 -11.58 -17.16
CA ILE A 42 11.12 -11.79 -15.81
C ILE A 42 12.03 -12.81 -15.13
N ASN A 43 12.57 -12.46 -13.97
CA ASN A 43 13.51 -13.31 -13.23
C ASN A 43 14.74 -13.75 -14.08
N GLY A 44 15.20 -12.84 -14.98
CA GLY A 44 16.33 -13.12 -15.87
C GLY A 44 16.01 -13.99 -17.11
N GLU A 45 14.80 -14.52 -17.22
CA GLU A 45 14.31 -15.29 -18.36
C GLU A 45 13.55 -14.39 -19.33
N GLN A 46 13.85 -14.51 -20.64
CA GLN A 46 13.17 -13.73 -21.66
C GLN A 46 11.77 -14.29 -21.93
N VAL A 47 10.75 -13.50 -21.64
CA VAL A 47 9.33 -13.89 -21.78
C VAL A 47 8.66 -13.36 -23.04
N GLY A 48 9.28 -12.41 -23.75
CA GLY A 48 8.70 -11.87 -24.98
C GLY A 48 9.31 -10.54 -25.41
N TYR A 49 8.56 -9.83 -26.27
CA TYR A 49 8.94 -8.52 -26.81
C TYR A 49 7.74 -7.59 -26.75
N THR A 50 8.00 -6.30 -26.46
CA THR A 50 6.99 -5.24 -26.51
C THR A 50 7.47 -4.05 -27.32
N GLU A 51 6.61 -3.47 -28.14
CA GLU A 51 6.85 -2.18 -28.81
C GLU A 51 6.47 -1.00 -27.91
N ASN A 52 5.51 -1.23 -27.00
CA ASN A 52 4.99 -0.21 -26.11
C ASN A 52 5.33 -0.50 -24.64
N ARG A 53 6.62 -0.32 -24.30
CA ARG A 53 7.09 -0.48 -22.92
C ARG A 53 6.24 0.29 -21.91
N THR A 54 5.91 1.55 -22.23
CA THR A 54 5.16 2.42 -21.31
C THR A 54 3.73 1.91 -21.10
N GLY A 55 3.05 1.50 -22.17
CA GLY A 55 1.69 0.93 -22.09
C GLY A 55 1.65 -0.37 -21.30
N LEU A 56 2.59 -1.27 -21.57
CA LEU A 56 2.70 -2.53 -20.82
C LEU A 56 2.99 -2.27 -19.34
N GLN A 57 3.92 -1.36 -19.02
CA GLN A 57 4.23 -1.02 -17.63
C GLN A 57 3.03 -0.38 -16.91
N HIS A 58 2.26 0.49 -17.57
CA HIS A 58 1.03 1.04 -17.01
C HIS A 58 0.00 -0.05 -16.70
N LYS A 59 -0.20 -0.99 -17.64
CA LYS A 59 -1.11 -2.12 -17.45
C LYS A 59 -0.72 -3.00 -16.25
N ILE A 60 0.59 -3.22 -16.08
CA ILE A 60 1.14 -3.97 -14.95
C ILE A 60 0.95 -3.20 -13.64
N ASN A 61 1.25 -1.90 -13.63
CA ASN A 61 1.09 -1.07 -12.44
C ASN A 61 -0.39 -0.97 -12.01
N ASP A 62 -1.30 -0.79 -12.95
CA ASP A 62 -2.74 -0.81 -12.68
C ASP A 62 -3.20 -2.13 -12.07
N TYR A 63 -2.69 -3.25 -12.57
CA TYR A 63 -2.97 -4.57 -12.02
C TYR A 63 -2.41 -4.73 -10.59
N ILE A 64 -1.19 -4.28 -10.35
CA ILE A 64 -0.59 -4.31 -9.01
C ILE A 64 -1.41 -3.47 -8.02
N GLU A 65 -1.93 -2.34 -8.46
CA GLU A 65 -2.67 -1.40 -7.61
C GLU A 65 -4.14 -1.81 -7.38
N LYS A 66 -4.80 -2.36 -8.40
CA LYS A 66 -6.26 -2.59 -8.40
C LYS A 66 -6.67 -4.07 -8.55
N GLY A 67 -5.72 -4.96 -8.84
CA GLY A 67 -6.02 -6.34 -9.18
C GLY A 67 -6.84 -6.46 -10.46
N GLU A 68 -7.72 -7.44 -10.51
CA GLU A 68 -8.66 -7.66 -11.64
C GLU A 68 -9.98 -6.91 -11.48
N GLY A 69 -10.03 -5.90 -10.61
CA GLY A 69 -11.25 -5.09 -10.41
C GLY A 69 -12.26 -5.69 -9.45
N SER A 70 -11.89 -6.67 -8.64
CA SER A 70 -12.72 -7.16 -7.55
C SER A 70 -12.74 -6.17 -6.38
N ASN A 71 -13.86 -6.18 -5.63
CA ASN A 71 -14.01 -5.31 -4.46
C ASN A 71 -12.98 -5.66 -3.37
N ASN A 72 -12.58 -4.68 -2.61
CA ASN A 72 -11.67 -4.81 -1.47
C ASN A 72 -10.25 -5.28 -1.78
N VAL A 73 -9.81 -5.27 -3.05
CA VAL A 73 -8.41 -5.49 -3.38
C VAL A 73 -7.59 -4.33 -2.83
N ALA A 74 -6.60 -4.66 -2.02
CA ALA A 74 -5.63 -3.69 -1.52
C ALA A 74 -4.52 -3.46 -2.55
N PHE A 75 -3.93 -4.56 -3.02
CA PHE A 75 -2.87 -4.61 -4.02
C PHE A 75 -2.62 -6.06 -4.44
N VAL A 76 -1.87 -6.21 -5.54
CA VAL A 76 -1.35 -7.52 -5.95
C VAL A 76 0.16 -7.50 -5.76
N GLN A 77 0.67 -8.47 -5.02
CA GLN A 77 2.10 -8.67 -4.87
C GLN A 77 2.61 -9.52 -6.04
N VAL A 78 3.56 -8.99 -6.79
CA VAL A 78 4.25 -9.71 -7.87
C VAL A 78 5.70 -9.92 -7.46
N ALA A 79 6.16 -11.16 -7.54
CA ALA A 79 7.51 -11.53 -7.08
C ALA A 79 8.61 -10.85 -7.90
N ASN A 80 8.42 -10.76 -9.22
CA ASN A 80 9.40 -10.21 -10.14
C ASN A 80 8.73 -9.25 -11.12
N LEU A 81 9.24 -8.02 -11.17
CA LEU A 81 8.84 -7.03 -12.17
C LEU A 81 9.61 -7.24 -13.47
N PRO A 82 9.03 -6.89 -14.62
CA PRO A 82 9.69 -7.04 -15.90
C PRO A 82 10.87 -6.07 -16.05
N GLU A 83 11.98 -6.59 -16.58
CA GLU A 83 13.10 -5.79 -17.06
C GLU A 83 13.00 -5.64 -18.57
N TYR A 84 13.33 -4.44 -19.07
CA TYR A 84 13.24 -4.09 -20.49
C TYR A 84 14.62 -3.81 -21.06
N LYS A 85 15.00 -4.52 -22.13
CA LYS A 85 16.25 -4.26 -22.87
C LYS A 85 15.94 -3.87 -24.31
N LEU A 86 16.40 -2.69 -24.74
CA LEU A 86 16.22 -2.23 -26.12
C LEU A 86 16.91 -3.19 -27.08
N CYS A 87 16.21 -3.63 -28.11
CA CYS A 87 16.72 -4.50 -29.15
C CYS A 87 16.15 -4.13 -30.55
N LEU A 88 16.75 -4.67 -31.59
CA LEU A 88 16.24 -4.62 -32.95
C LEU A 88 15.56 -5.95 -33.28
N LEU A 89 14.25 -5.93 -33.42
CA LEU A 89 13.45 -7.10 -33.73
C LEU A 89 13.10 -7.13 -35.22
N LYS A 90 13.18 -8.30 -35.86
CA LYS A 90 12.69 -8.45 -37.22
C LYS A 90 11.18 -8.13 -37.28
N LYS A 91 10.75 -7.39 -38.32
CA LYS A 91 9.36 -6.95 -38.47
C LYS A 91 8.34 -8.09 -38.58
N ASN A 92 8.79 -9.28 -38.97
CA ASN A 92 7.91 -10.47 -39.06
C ASN A 92 7.67 -11.16 -37.71
N ILE A 93 8.37 -10.74 -36.63
CA ILE A 93 8.14 -11.29 -35.28
C ILE A 93 7.07 -10.43 -34.60
N VAL A 94 6.06 -11.12 -34.08
CA VAL A 94 4.93 -10.52 -33.39
C VAL A 94 5.33 -10.23 -31.93
N THR A 95 4.93 -9.09 -31.43
CA THR A 95 5.02 -8.74 -30.00
C THR A 95 3.69 -9.13 -29.34
N ASN A 96 3.76 -9.65 -28.10
CA ASN A 96 2.58 -10.14 -27.40
C ASN A 96 2.54 -9.63 -25.95
N ASP A 97 2.09 -8.39 -25.79
CA ASP A 97 1.97 -7.73 -24.49
C ASP A 97 0.99 -8.46 -23.57
N ASP A 98 -0.06 -9.08 -24.11
CA ASP A 98 -1.05 -9.81 -23.32
C ASP A 98 -0.50 -11.10 -22.74
N GLU A 99 0.36 -11.82 -23.47
CA GLU A 99 1.03 -13.01 -22.97
C GLU A 99 2.02 -12.67 -21.84
N ILE A 100 2.81 -11.61 -22.04
CA ILE A 100 3.73 -11.11 -21.01
C ILE A 100 2.94 -10.70 -19.75
N PHE A 101 1.85 -9.99 -19.93
CA PHE A 101 0.98 -9.57 -18.84
C PHE A 101 0.35 -10.76 -18.10
N ASN A 102 -0.12 -11.77 -18.84
CA ASN A 102 -0.67 -12.99 -18.26
C ASN A 102 0.37 -13.77 -17.44
N ASN A 103 1.63 -13.84 -17.89
CA ASN A 103 2.71 -14.44 -17.12
C ASN A 103 2.94 -13.72 -15.78
N ILE A 104 2.81 -12.40 -15.76
CA ILE A 104 2.90 -11.61 -14.54
C ILE A 104 1.70 -11.87 -13.63
N LYS A 105 0.49 -11.93 -14.20
CA LYS A 105 -0.74 -12.23 -13.45
C LYS A 105 -0.68 -13.59 -12.74
N GLN A 106 -0.16 -14.61 -13.39
CA GLN A 106 -0.03 -15.95 -12.80
C GLN A 106 0.88 -16.01 -11.58
N GLN A 107 1.80 -15.05 -11.44
CA GLN A 107 2.70 -14.92 -10.30
C GLN A 107 2.17 -13.96 -9.23
N GLY A 108 1.03 -13.31 -9.49
CA GLY A 108 0.42 -12.32 -8.61
C GLY A 108 -0.30 -12.96 -7.44
N ILE A 109 -0.01 -12.48 -6.23
CA ILE A 109 -0.75 -12.81 -5.01
C ILE A 109 -1.60 -11.59 -4.65
N THR A 110 -2.92 -11.75 -4.72
CA THR A 110 -3.85 -10.67 -4.38
C THR A 110 -4.01 -10.55 -2.87
N TYR A 111 -3.83 -9.33 -2.36
CA TYR A 111 -4.12 -8.98 -0.98
C TYR A 111 -5.40 -8.16 -0.93
N TYR A 112 -6.31 -8.56 -0.04
CA TYR A 112 -7.57 -7.86 0.22
C TYR A 112 -7.43 -6.99 1.46
N ARG A 113 -8.03 -5.80 1.43
CA ARG A 113 -8.13 -4.92 2.58
C ARG A 113 -9.54 -4.96 3.15
N TYR A 114 -9.65 -5.17 4.44
CA TYR A 114 -10.90 -5.10 5.18
C TYR A 114 -10.63 -4.69 6.62
N TYR A 115 -11.69 -4.42 7.36
CA TYR A 115 -11.59 -4.00 8.76
C TYR A 115 -12.28 -5.02 9.64
N ALA A 116 -11.53 -5.55 10.61
CA ALA A 116 -12.02 -6.45 11.62
C ALA A 116 -12.49 -5.65 12.84
N ILE A 117 -13.70 -5.94 13.29
CA ILE A 117 -14.21 -5.45 14.59
C ILE A 117 -13.85 -6.51 15.62
N VAL A 118 -12.98 -6.13 16.53
CA VAL A 118 -12.40 -7.01 17.54
C VAL A 118 -13.02 -6.65 18.89
N ASP A 119 -13.53 -7.66 19.59
CA ASP A 119 -14.04 -7.55 20.95
C ASP A 119 -13.31 -8.56 21.84
N ASN A 120 -12.76 -8.10 22.97
CA ASN A 120 -11.96 -8.92 23.88
C ASN A 120 -10.85 -9.74 23.19
N GLN A 121 -10.14 -9.13 22.21
CA GLN A 121 -9.08 -9.73 21.41
C GLN A 121 -9.55 -10.80 20.39
N GLU A 122 -10.84 -11.00 20.22
CA GLU A 122 -11.42 -11.89 19.21
C GLU A 122 -12.03 -11.10 18.05
N GLU A 123 -11.72 -11.50 16.83
CA GLU A 123 -12.33 -10.94 15.63
C GLU A 123 -13.79 -11.41 15.52
N LYS A 124 -14.73 -10.50 15.54
CA LYS A 124 -16.17 -10.80 15.62
C LYS A 124 -16.92 -10.55 14.32
N ALA A 125 -16.51 -9.52 13.57
CA ALA A 125 -17.13 -9.15 12.31
C ALA A 125 -16.09 -8.47 11.40
N TYR A 126 -16.35 -8.52 10.09
CA TYR A 126 -15.50 -7.91 9.09
C TYR A 126 -16.35 -7.02 8.18
N VAL A 127 -15.85 -5.81 7.90
CA VAL A 127 -16.51 -4.82 7.03
C VAL A 127 -15.55 -4.29 5.98
N SER A 128 -16.08 -3.69 4.91
CA SER A 128 -15.30 -3.31 3.74
C SER A 128 -14.34 -2.16 3.98
N ASN A 129 -14.74 -1.17 4.79
CA ASN A 129 -14.00 0.07 4.95
C ASN A 129 -14.08 0.59 6.39
N PHE A 130 -13.22 1.56 6.69
CA PHE A 130 -13.12 2.12 8.04
C PHE A 130 -14.39 2.84 8.48
N GLU A 131 -15.08 3.53 7.56
CA GLU A 131 -16.32 4.24 7.86
C GLU A 131 -17.43 3.27 8.33
N GLU A 132 -17.57 2.14 7.64
CA GLU A 132 -18.49 1.07 8.09
C GLU A 132 -18.11 0.54 9.47
N ALA A 133 -16.82 0.30 9.72
CA ALA A 133 -16.35 -0.18 11.02
C ALA A 133 -16.63 0.83 12.14
N GLU A 134 -16.41 2.13 11.87
CA GLU A 134 -16.72 3.22 12.80
C GLU A 134 -18.21 3.32 13.06
N ASN A 135 -19.03 3.20 12.02
CA ASN A 135 -20.49 3.19 12.14
C ASN A 135 -21.01 2.02 12.99
N VAL A 136 -20.41 0.84 12.89
CA VAL A 136 -20.76 -0.31 13.76
C VAL A 136 -20.47 0.03 15.21
N VAL A 137 -19.26 0.51 15.52
CA VAL A 137 -18.87 0.86 16.90
C VAL A 137 -19.75 1.96 17.46
N ASN A 138 -20.05 3.00 16.68
CA ASN A 138 -20.93 4.08 17.09
C ASN A 138 -22.37 3.59 17.32
N GLY A 139 -22.92 2.77 16.42
CA GLY A 139 -24.25 2.19 16.59
C GLY A 139 -24.38 1.27 17.80
N LEU A 140 -23.33 0.53 18.14
CA LEU A 140 -23.27 -0.26 19.38
C LEU A 140 -23.20 0.64 20.62
N LYS A 141 -22.44 1.72 20.56
CA LYS A 141 -22.31 2.73 21.63
C LYS A 141 -23.63 3.42 21.92
N GLU A 142 -24.38 3.83 20.88
CA GLU A 142 -25.68 4.46 21.02
C GLU A 142 -26.70 3.54 21.69
N LYS A 143 -26.67 2.23 21.36
CA LYS A 143 -27.55 1.24 21.98
C LYS A 143 -27.18 0.96 23.43
N ASN A 144 -25.90 0.84 23.74
CA ASN A 144 -25.38 0.65 25.08
C ASN A 144 -23.86 0.90 25.11
N SER A 145 -23.41 1.89 25.87
CA SER A 145 -22.00 2.28 25.95
C SER A 145 -21.08 1.17 26.49
N SER A 146 -21.60 0.21 27.28
CA SER A 146 -20.79 -0.91 27.76
C SER A 146 -20.44 -1.94 26.69
N ASN A 147 -21.12 -1.92 25.54
CA ASN A 147 -20.81 -2.81 24.41
C ASN A 147 -19.47 -2.52 23.74
N ILE A 148 -18.87 -1.37 23.97
CA ILE A 148 -17.64 -0.96 23.28
C ILE A 148 -16.40 -0.89 24.17
N GLU A 149 -16.51 -1.26 25.46
CA GLU A 149 -15.40 -1.11 26.42
C GLU A 149 -14.12 -1.84 25.99
N ASN A 150 -14.25 -2.97 25.31
CA ASN A 150 -13.13 -3.80 24.87
C ASN A 150 -13.07 -3.92 23.35
N MET A 151 -13.79 -3.05 22.60
CA MET A 151 -13.81 -3.08 21.14
C MET A 151 -12.68 -2.29 20.54
N SER A 152 -12.14 -2.80 19.44
CA SER A 152 -11.17 -2.13 18.58
C SER A 152 -11.45 -2.43 17.12
N ILE A 153 -11.01 -1.53 16.24
CA ILE A 153 -11.06 -1.69 14.78
C ILE A 153 -9.64 -1.97 14.30
N VAL A 154 -9.46 -3.08 13.60
CA VAL A 154 -8.17 -3.51 13.07
C VAL A 154 -8.23 -3.60 11.56
N GLU A 155 -7.40 -2.82 10.87
CA GLU A 155 -7.23 -2.92 9.42
C GLU A 155 -6.42 -4.17 9.06
N LYS A 156 -6.94 -4.97 8.15
CA LYS A 156 -6.34 -6.24 7.73
C LYS A 156 -5.96 -6.22 6.25
N TYR A 157 -4.86 -6.91 5.96
CA TYR A 157 -4.38 -7.16 4.61
C TYR A 157 -4.05 -8.64 4.49
N GLU A 158 -4.94 -9.40 3.88
CA GLU A 158 -4.80 -10.86 3.80
C GLU A 158 -5.06 -11.36 2.39
N VAL A 159 -4.51 -12.52 2.05
CA VAL A 159 -4.70 -13.16 0.74
C VAL A 159 -6.08 -13.78 0.58
N GLU A 160 -6.77 -14.01 1.68
CA GLU A 160 -8.13 -14.52 1.72
C GLU A 160 -9.08 -13.43 2.19
N LEU A 161 -10.05 -13.08 1.34
CA LEU A 161 -11.10 -12.15 1.73
C LEU A 161 -12.07 -12.86 2.68
N LYS A 162 -12.27 -12.29 3.85
CA LYS A 162 -13.27 -12.78 4.81
C LYS A 162 -14.68 -12.39 4.38
N ASP A 163 -15.68 -13.07 4.94
CA ASP A 163 -17.08 -12.74 4.72
C ASP A 163 -17.39 -11.37 5.32
N LEU A 164 -17.57 -10.39 4.45
CA LEU A 164 -17.89 -9.03 4.84
C LEU A 164 -19.38 -8.92 5.12
N VAL A 165 -19.72 -8.26 6.23
CA VAL A 165 -21.12 -8.05 6.64
C VAL A 165 -21.49 -6.58 6.55
N SER A 166 -22.80 -6.30 6.43
CA SER A 166 -23.29 -4.92 6.49
C SER A 166 -23.14 -4.32 7.90
N THR A 167 -23.15 -3.01 7.99
CA THR A 167 -23.11 -2.29 9.29
C THR A 167 -24.23 -2.76 10.21
N GLU A 168 -25.45 -2.92 9.69
CA GLU A 168 -26.64 -3.33 10.44
C GLU A 168 -26.52 -4.76 10.94
N ASP A 169 -26.02 -5.69 10.11
CA ASP A 169 -25.82 -7.09 10.47
C ASP A 169 -24.72 -7.22 11.55
N ALA A 170 -23.64 -6.46 11.40
CA ALA A 170 -22.57 -6.41 12.39
C ALA A 170 -23.07 -5.91 13.74
N ILE A 171 -23.85 -4.80 13.76
CA ILE A 171 -24.46 -4.28 14.98
C ILE A 171 -25.41 -5.31 15.61
N SER A 172 -26.22 -5.98 14.79
CA SER A 172 -27.18 -6.98 15.27
C SER A 172 -26.49 -8.20 15.89
N LYS A 173 -25.38 -8.63 15.28
CA LYS A 173 -24.57 -9.77 15.74
C LYS A 173 -23.80 -9.47 17.02
N LEU A 174 -23.32 -8.23 17.16
CA LEU A 174 -22.42 -7.84 18.26
C LEU A 174 -23.18 -7.23 19.46
N TYR A 175 -24.43 -6.83 19.27
CA TYR A 175 -25.22 -6.20 20.35
C TYR A 175 -25.53 -7.21 21.46
N VAL A 176 -25.03 -6.95 22.65
CA VAL A 176 -25.39 -7.67 23.87
C VAL A 176 -26.38 -6.84 24.66
N GLN A 177 -27.56 -7.39 24.93
CA GLN A 177 -28.52 -6.73 25.79
C GLN A 177 -27.94 -6.54 27.20
N PRO A 178 -28.09 -5.37 27.82
CA PRO A 178 -27.70 -5.22 29.22
C PRO A 178 -28.50 -6.19 30.09
N ALA A 179 -27.81 -6.94 30.93
CA ALA A 179 -28.45 -7.79 31.90
C ALA A 179 -29.46 -6.96 32.71
N GLN A 180 -30.75 -7.32 32.64
CA GLN A 180 -31.75 -6.64 33.42
C GLN A 180 -31.33 -6.79 34.89
N LYS A 181 -31.01 -5.68 35.56
CA LYS A 181 -30.88 -5.65 37.01
C LYS A 181 -32.23 -6.06 37.58
N ILE A 182 -32.37 -7.30 37.99
CA ILE A 182 -33.50 -7.71 38.80
C ILE A 182 -33.33 -6.97 40.15
N THR A 183 -33.99 -5.85 40.28
CA THR A 183 -34.14 -5.18 41.57
C THR A 183 -35.04 -6.06 42.41
N VAL A 184 -34.43 -6.99 43.14
CA VAL A 184 -35.11 -7.66 44.27
C VAL A 184 -35.32 -6.57 45.30
N ALA A 185 -36.59 -6.13 45.47
CA ALA A 185 -36.98 -5.24 46.52
C ALA A 185 -36.64 -5.90 47.84
N LYS A 186 -35.53 -5.56 48.45
CA LYS A 186 -35.22 -5.86 49.83
C LYS A 186 -36.04 -4.94 50.72
N ASN A 187 -37.04 -5.51 51.33
CA ASN A 187 -37.73 -4.89 52.47
C ASN A 187 -36.69 -4.43 53.49
N ALA A 188 -36.82 -3.20 53.87
CA ALA A 188 -36.00 -2.54 54.87
C ALA A 188 -36.08 -3.24 56.22
N THR A 189 -34.93 -3.53 56.79
CA THR A 189 -34.76 -3.55 58.24
C THR A 189 -33.49 -2.78 58.58
N ASN A 190 -33.67 -1.71 59.33
CA ASN A 190 -32.63 -0.83 59.84
C ASN A 190 -31.56 -1.59 60.64
N THR A 191 -30.29 -1.29 60.40
CA THR A 191 -29.31 -1.13 61.47
C THR A 191 -28.15 -0.26 61.03
N SER A 192 -27.79 0.61 61.93
CA SER A 192 -26.86 1.76 61.81
C SER A 192 -25.41 1.43 61.61
N ALA A 193 -24.71 2.44 61.12
CA ALA A 193 -23.34 2.86 61.33
C ALA A 193 -22.21 2.19 60.46
N SER A 194 -21.55 2.93 59.65
CA SER A 194 -20.32 3.62 60.03
C SER A 194 -19.78 4.49 58.86
N LYS A 195 -19.37 5.71 59.23
CA LYS A 195 -18.74 6.73 58.39
C LYS A 195 -17.36 6.28 57.92
N TYR A 196 -17.06 6.48 56.65
CA TYR A 196 -15.75 6.95 56.20
C TYR A 196 -15.92 7.93 55.05
N SER A 197 -15.61 9.18 55.34
CA SER A 197 -15.43 10.24 54.38
C SER A 197 -14.01 10.14 53.79
N ALA A 198 -13.92 10.15 52.50
CA ALA A 198 -12.71 10.63 51.82
C ALA A 198 -13.13 11.60 50.70
N SER A 199 -12.98 12.87 51.04
CA SER A 199 -13.07 14.00 50.15
C SER A 199 -11.88 13.98 49.20
N GLY A 200 -12.14 14.10 47.90
CA GLY A 200 -11.16 14.30 46.87
C GLY A 200 -11.81 15.04 45.72
N SER A 201 -12.02 16.35 45.91
CA SER A 201 -12.39 17.26 44.82
C SER A 201 -11.20 17.39 43.88
N VAL A 202 -11.36 17.00 42.61
CA VAL A 202 -10.43 17.39 41.54
C VAL A 202 -11.23 18.19 40.53
N ASN A 203 -10.95 19.48 40.51
CA ASN A 203 -11.37 20.41 39.44
C ASN A 203 -10.82 19.94 38.10
N THR A 204 -11.70 19.60 37.17
CA THR A 204 -11.32 19.34 35.79
C THR A 204 -11.55 20.59 34.97
N ALA A 205 -10.51 21.37 34.82
CA ALA A 205 -10.43 22.33 33.73
C ALA A 205 -10.26 21.57 32.43
N GLY A 206 -11.06 21.90 31.43
CA GLY A 206 -11.09 21.24 30.14
C GLY A 206 -9.72 21.20 29.45
N THR A 207 -9.26 20.01 29.21
CA THR A 207 -8.21 19.74 28.23
C THR A 207 -8.77 18.68 27.29
N THR A 208 -8.85 19.02 26.00
CA THR A 208 -9.09 18.05 24.93
C THR A 208 -7.95 17.04 24.96
N SER A 209 -8.11 15.96 25.71
CA SER A 209 -7.21 14.84 25.68
C SER A 209 -7.47 14.04 24.40
N SER A 210 -6.60 14.22 23.41
CA SER A 210 -6.42 13.18 22.40
C SER A 210 -6.10 11.90 23.17
N ALA A 211 -7.03 10.95 23.17
CA ALA A 211 -6.86 9.66 23.81
C ALA A 211 -5.60 9.02 23.22
N LYS A 212 -4.55 8.88 24.00
CA LYS A 212 -3.38 8.11 23.61
C LYS A 212 -3.78 6.66 23.61
N ALA A 213 -3.89 6.07 22.40
CA ALA A 213 -4.08 4.63 22.30
C ALA A 213 -2.87 3.94 22.94
N ASN A 214 -3.13 3.09 23.94
CA ASN A 214 -2.08 2.24 24.50
C ASN A 214 -1.91 1.03 23.59
N LEU A 215 -0.86 1.04 22.76
CA LEU A 215 -0.55 -0.05 21.83
C LEU A 215 0.03 -1.29 22.53
N GLY A 216 0.29 -1.23 23.84
CA GLY A 216 0.96 -2.30 24.59
C GLY A 216 2.42 -2.54 24.21
N ILE A 217 2.97 -1.75 23.30
CA ILE A 217 4.38 -1.79 22.87
C ILE A 217 4.99 -0.39 22.88
N ALA A 218 6.28 -0.33 23.15
CA ALA A 218 7.05 0.90 23.02
C ALA A 218 7.54 1.04 21.57
N LEU A 219 7.24 2.18 20.94
CA LEU A 219 7.72 2.52 19.60
C LEU A 219 8.84 3.54 19.68
N ILE A 220 9.93 3.28 18.97
CA ILE A 220 10.99 4.27 18.75
C ILE A 220 10.71 5.07 17.47
N ARG A 221 11.34 6.25 17.36
CA ARG A 221 11.31 7.02 16.11
C ARG A 221 12.16 6.29 15.05
N PRO A 222 11.59 5.94 13.88
CA PRO A 222 12.29 5.08 12.92
C PRO A 222 13.41 5.78 12.17
N VAL A 223 13.36 7.10 12.03
CA VAL A 223 14.36 7.88 11.29
C VAL A 223 14.45 9.31 11.83
N SER A 224 15.64 9.87 11.84
CA SER A 224 15.85 11.30 12.11
C SER A 224 15.55 12.11 10.86
N GLY A 225 14.81 13.22 11.01
CA GLY A 225 14.43 14.09 9.89
C GLY A 225 13.40 15.14 10.31
N THR A 226 12.97 15.95 9.34
CA THR A 226 11.97 17.00 9.54
C THR A 226 10.58 16.43 9.34
N ILE A 227 9.67 16.64 10.30
CA ILE A 227 8.25 16.28 10.15
C ILE A 227 7.60 17.26 9.16
N THR A 228 7.22 16.80 7.99
CA THR A 228 6.61 17.61 6.92
C THR A 228 5.09 17.51 6.92
N SER A 229 4.52 16.39 7.36
CA SER A 229 3.06 16.23 7.51
C SER A 229 2.73 15.31 8.69
N ARG A 230 1.68 15.65 9.43
CA ARG A 230 1.21 14.88 10.59
C ARG A 230 -0.02 14.06 10.23
N PHE A 231 -0.27 13.01 10.98
CA PHE A 231 -1.51 12.24 10.93
C PHE A 231 -2.74 13.15 11.08
N GLY A 232 -3.78 12.90 10.29
CA GLY A 232 -5.06 13.61 10.34
C GLY A 232 -5.07 14.99 9.68
N VAL A 233 -3.91 15.50 9.22
CA VAL A 233 -3.86 16.82 8.56
C VAL A 233 -4.40 16.72 7.14
N GLY A 234 -5.43 17.55 6.84
CA GLY A 234 -5.93 17.75 5.49
C GLY A 234 -4.94 18.57 4.65
N SER A 235 -4.90 18.32 3.35
CA SER A 235 -4.10 19.07 2.39
C SER A 235 -4.95 19.45 1.18
N ARG A 236 -4.65 20.58 0.53
CA ARG A 236 -5.32 20.98 -0.72
C ARG A 236 -5.14 19.98 -1.87
N ILE A 237 -4.15 19.10 -1.77
CA ILE A 237 -3.77 18.11 -2.79
C ILE A 237 -4.38 16.73 -2.47
N ARG A 238 -4.72 16.45 -1.21
CA ARG A 238 -5.29 15.17 -0.76
C ARG A 238 -6.79 15.33 -0.51
N ARG A 239 -7.59 14.45 -1.10
CA ARG A 239 -9.04 14.38 -0.84
C ARG A 239 -9.40 13.83 0.54
N SER A 240 -8.45 13.12 1.19
CA SER A 240 -8.61 12.49 2.50
C SER A 240 -7.58 13.00 3.50
N SER A 241 -7.86 12.84 4.78
CA SER A 241 -6.90 13.11 5.86
C SER A 241 -5.63 12.27 5.69
N HIS A 242 -4.50 12.79 6.14
CA HIS A 242 -3.23 12.08 6.11
C HIS A 242 -3.25 10.89 7.07
N THR A 243 -2.98 9.69 6.56
CA THR A 243 -3.06 8.43 7.32
C THR A 243 -1.76 8.05 8.03
N GLY A 244 -0.73 8.90 7.97
CA GLY A 244 0.58 8.63 8.55
C GLY A 244 1.30 9.87 9.07
N LEU A 245 2.57 9.69 9.36
CA LEU A 245 3.51 10.75 9.72
C LEU A 245 4.60 10.82 8.65
N ASP A 246 4.69 11.94 7.93
CA ASP A 246 5.76 12.15 6.95
C ASP A 246 7.00 12.73 7.62
N ILE A 247 8.12 12.04 7.46
CA ILE A 247 9.45 12.48 7.95
C ILE A 247 10.37 12.60 6.74
N ALA A 248 10.71 13.83 6.37
CA ALA A 248 11.65 14.09 5.29
C ALA A 248 13.09 13.92 5.77
N THR A 249 13.86 13.15 5.00
CA THR A 249 15.28 12.91 5.23
C THR A 249 16.01 12.73 3.90
N SER A 250 17.33 12.69 3.89
CA SER A 250 18.12 12.45 2.68
C SER A 250 17.94 11.01 2.18
N THR A 251 17.90 10.83 0.85
CA THR A 251 17.89 9.50 0.23
C THR A 251 19.07 8.66 0.73
N GLY A 252 18.84 7.39 1.03
CA GLY A 252 19.84 6.49 1.59
C GLY A 252 19.99 6.55 3.12
N THR A 253 19.23 7.42 3.82
CA THR A 253 19.22 7.42 5.29
C THR A 253 18.60 6.12 5.80
N PRO A 254 19.29 5.36 6.70
CA PRO A 254 18.74 4.13 7.25
C PRO A 254 17.46 4.38 8.05
N ILE A 255 16.48 3.52 7.84
CA ILE A 255 15.21 3.50 8.57
C ILE A 255 15.22 2.31 9.51
N ALA A 256 15.09 2.55 10.82
CA ALA A 256 14.99 1.49 11.82
C ALA A 256 13.52 1.00 11.96
N ALA A 257 13.35 -0.26 12.28
CA ALA A 257 12.04 -0.76 12.73
C ALA A 257 11.64 -0.04 14.03
N ALA A 258 10.41 0.46 14.10
CA ALA A 258 9.92 1.20 15.26
C ALA A 258 9.80 0.33 16.51
N ALA A 259 9.67 -0.97 16.37
CA ALA A 259 9.75 -1.99 17.43
C ALA A 259 10.20 -3.32 16.83
N SER A 260 10.52 -4.30 17.69
CA SER A 260 10.77 -5.68 17.29
C SER A 260 9.53 -6.28 16.63
N GLY A 261 9.70 -7.06 15.56
CA GLY A 261 8.58 -7.68 14.87
C GLY A 261 9.03 -8.51 13.66
N THR A 262 8.05 -9.02 12.92
CA THR A 262 8.25 -9.81 11.71
C THR A 262 7.83 -9.00 10.49
N VAL A 263 8.67 -8.97 9.45
CA VAL A 263 8.32 -8.35 8.18
C VAL A 263 7.21 -9.18 7.51
N THR A 264 6.06 -8.57 7.28
CA THR A 264 4.90 -9.20 6.66
C THR A 264 4.72 -8.77 5.20
N PHE A 265 5.33 -7.66 4.82
CA PHE A 265 5.35 -7.18 3.44
C PHE A 265 6.65 -6.40 3.16
N SER A 266 7.22 -6.61 1.97
CA SER A 266 8.33 -5.81 1.42
C SER A 266 8.18 -5.77 -0.09
N GLY A 267 7.96 -4.57 -0.67
CA GLY A 267 7.78 -4.42 -2.12
C GLY A 267 7.19 -3.07 -2.51
N TYR A 268 6.87 -2.91 -3.78
CA TYR A 268 6.23 -1.71 -4.31
C TYR A 268 4.72 -1.76 -4.07
N LYS A 269 4.13 -0.67 -3.55
CA LYS A 269 2.70 -0.55 -3.28
C LYS A 269 2.16 0.81 -3.73
N GLY A 270 1.77 0.92 -4.99
CA GLY A 270 1.05 2.07 -5.55
C GLY A 270 1.56 3.43 -5.06
N SER A 271 0.70 4.23 -4.44
CA SER A 271 1.05 5.55 -3.91
C SER A 271 2.07 5.57 -2.77
N TYR A 272 2.34 4.42 -2.14
CA TYR A 272 3.36 4.31 -1.08
C TYR A 272 4.77 4.05 -1.63
N GLY A 273 4.92 3.82 -2.94
CA GLY A 273 6.21 3.47 -3.53
C GLY A 273 6.76 2.16 -2.97
N ASN A 274 8.07 2.07 -2.76
CA ASN A 274 8.65 0.95 -2.03
C ASN A 274 8.19 1.02 -0.57
N MET A 275 7.57 -0.06 -0.12
CA MET A 275 6.96 -0.14 1.21
C MET A 275 7.40 -1.39 1.96
N LEU A 276 7.56 -1.23 3.27
CA LEU A 276 7.78 -2.31 4.22
C LEU A 276 6.65 -2.29 5.26
N VAL A 277 6.16 -3.45 5.66
CA VAL A 277 5.23 -3.62 6.78
C VAL A 277 5.82 -4.58 7.79
N ILE A 278 5.79 -4.20 9.06
CA ILE A 278 6.26 -5.01 10.17
C ILE A 278 5.10 -5.26 11.13
N SER A 279 4.83 -6.54 11.42
CA SER A 279 3.92 -6.95 12.47
C SER A 279 4.67 -7.08 13.79
N HIS A 280 4.14 -6.44 14.84
CA HIS A 280 4.71 -6.45 16.19
C HIS A 280 3.97 -7.39 17.14
N GLY A 281 3.01 -8.16 16.61
CA GLY A 281 2.07 -8.96 17.42
C GLY A 281 0.88 -8.13 17.92
N ASN A 282 -0.12 -8.81 18.48
CA ASN A 282 -1.34 -8.23 19.06
C ASN A 282 -2.07 -7.24 18.11
N GLY A 283 -2.04 -7.51 16.80
CA GLY A 283 -2.68 -6.64 15.79
C GLY A 283 -1.96 -5.32 15.50
N VAL A 284 -0.81 -5.05 16.13
CA VAL A 284 -0.04 -3.82 15.90
C VAL A 284 0.91 -4.01 14.72
N GLN A 285 0.85 -3.09 13.76
CA GLN A 285 1.72 -3.05 12.59
C GLN A 285 2.29 -1.66 12.36
N THR A 286 3.49 -1.59 11.80
CA THR A 286 4.08 -0.33 11.31
C THR A 286 4.35 -0.41 9.83
N TYR A 287 4.09 0.70 9.14
CA TYR A 287 4.19 0.85 7.69
C TYR A 287 5.26 1.88 7.37
N TYR A 288 6.18 1.53 6.49
CA TYR A 288 7.26 2.39 6.02
C TYR A 288 7.12 2.56 4.51
N GLY A 289 6.58 3.68 4.08
CA GLY A 289 6.41 4.01 2.67
C GLY A 289 7.53 4.88 2.12
N HIS A 290 7.61 4.97 0.79
CA HIS A 290 8.60 5.77 0.05
C HIS A 290 10.06 5.42 0.38
N CYS A 291 10.32 4.14 0.68
CA CYS A 291 11.67 3.63 0.89
C CYS A 291 12.45 3.62 -0.44
N SER A 292 13.77 3.79 -0.39
CA SER A 292 14.67 3.71 -1.56
C SER A 292 15.32 2.34 -1.69
#